data_05135c67bf1572c4d2948ea207cf875d
#
_entry.id   05135c67bf1572c4d2948ea207cf875d
#
_cell.length_a   1.000
_cell.length_b   1.000
_cell.length_c   1.000
_cell.angle_alpha   90.00
_cell.angle_beta   90.00
_cell.angle_gamma   90.00
#
_symmetry.space_group_name_H-M   'P 1'
#
loop_
_entity.id
_entity.type
_entity.pdbx_description
1 polymer ?
#
loop_
_entity_poly.entity_id
_entity_poly.type
_entity_poly.pdbx_seq_one_letter_code
_entity_poly.pdbx_strand_id
1 'polypeptide(L)'
;MSKKTLIIIGVVVVVVFCAVLSANVNNINKLPDPTPTPAATESGTVTAGMVADMVDNAFRQKFQYSYETNLDEEAGRYVVDIWSPEITSEAVERTKESGNTAIWDNMVSDLTSTVNTIQNAFNDNNHDEIVVVMNLRDPDNRDVIFLTIANGVAGYDVVNGVDLLNK
;
A
#
# COMPACT_ATOMS: atom_id res chain seq x y z
N MET A 1 -0.79 18.47 17.92
CA MET A 1 -1.27 17.12 18.27
C MET A 1 -0.24 16.40 19.15
N SER A 2 -0.65 15.63 20.16
CA SER A 2 0.28 14.91 21.03
C SER A 2 0.95 13.77 20.26
N LYS A 3 2.26 13.49 20.53
CA LYS A 3 3.00 12.37 19.94
C LYS A 3 2.29 11.01 20.13
N LYS A 4 1.55 10.85 21.24
CA LYS A 4 0.75 9.65 21.53
C LYS A 4 -0.47 9.51 20.61
N THR A 5 -1.07 10.61 20.18
CA THR A 5 -2.22 10.62 19.28
C THR A 5 -1.83 10.18 17.87
N LEU A 6 -0.62 10.54 17.40
CA LEU A 6 -0.12 10.16 16.07
C LEU A 6 0.13 8.65 15.97
N ILE A 7 0.71 8.04 17.02
CA ILE A 7 0.98 6.58 17.08
C ILE A 7 -0.32 5.78 17.10
N ILE A 8 -1.33 6.24 17.86
CA ILE A 8 -2.63 5.54 17.95
C ILE A 8 -3.38 5.60 16.61
N ILE A 9 -3.27 6.71 15.87
CA ILE A 9 -3.91 6.86 14.55
C ILE A 9 -3.27 5.90 13.54
N GLY A 10 -1.94 5.76 13.51
CA GLY A 10 -1.23 4.85 12.60
C GLY A 10 -1.67 3.39 12.78
N VAL A 11 -1.68 2.89 14.01
CA VAL A 11 -2.06 1.50 14.32
C VAL A 11 -3.53 1.21 13.99
N VAL A 12 -4.43 2.16 14.25
CA VAL A 12 -5.86 2.00 13.96
C VAL A 12 -6.12 1.97 12.45
N VAL A 13 -5.38 2.74 11.66
CA VAL A 13 -5.54 2.79 10.19
C VAL A 13 -5.12 1.46 9.55
N VAL A 14 -4.01 0.85 9.97
CA VAL A 14 -3.56 -0.46 9.43
C VAL A 14 -4.56 -1.56 9.76
N VAL A 15 -5.04 -1.65 11.01
CA VAL A 15 -6.01 -2.68 11.43
C VAL A 15 -7.34 -2.54 10.68
N VAL A 16 -7.81 -1.31 10.47
CA VAL A 16 -9.06 -1.05 9.75
C VAL A 16 -8.90 -1.28 8.25
N PHE A 17 -7.72 -0.99 7.68
CA PHE A 17 -7.41 -1.26 6.28
C PHE A 17 -7.43 -2.76 5.98
N CYS A 18 -6.79 -3.58 6.81
CA CYS A 18 -6.84 -5.03 6.70
C CYS A 18 -8.28 -5.58 6.81
N ALA A 19 -9.09 -5.01 7.71
CA ALA A 19 -10.47 -5.45 7.89
C ALA A 19 -11.38 -5.12 6.68
N VAL A 20 -11.13 -4.01 5.99
CA VAL A 20 -11.92 -3.61 4.81
C VAL A 20 -11.58 -4.42 3.59
N LEU A 21 -10.29 -4.70 3.34
CA LEU A 21 -9.89 -5.59 2.24
C LEU A 21 -10.44 -7.00 2.47
N SER A 22 -10.29 -7.56 3.68
CA SER A 22 -10.83 -8.88 4.03
C SER A 22 -12.36 -8.95 3.95
N ALA A 23 -13.08 -7.89 4.32
CA ALA A 23 -14.54 -7.85 4.24
C ALA A 23 -15.05 -7.78 2.79
N ASN A 24 -14.36 -7.06 1.91
CA ASN A 24 -14.73 -6.98 0.50
C ASN A 24 -14.47 -8.30 -0.25
N VAL A 25 -13.36 -8.96 0.01
CA VAL A 25 -13.08 -10.29 -0.58
C VAL A 25 -14.10 -11.33 -0.11
N ASN A 26 -14.51 -11.30 1.17
CA ASN A 26 -15.53 -12.23 1.70
C ASN A 26 -16.96 -11.92 1.19
N ASN A 27 -17.27 -10.70 0.78
CA ASN A 27 -18.60 -10.36 0.25
C ASN A 27 -18.80 -10.79 -1.21
N ILE A 28 -17.74 -10.99 -1.98
CA ILE A 28 -17.85 -11.52 -3.35
C ILE A 28 -18.31 -12.99 -3.34
N ASN A 29 -18.04 -13.72 -2.25
CA ASN A 29 -18.39 -15.15 -2.11
C ASN A 29 -19.73 -15.41 -1.38
N LYS A 30 -20.47 -14.39 -0.97
CA LYS A 30 -21.82 -14.54 -0.38
C LYS A 30 -22.89 -14.10 -1.38
N LEU A 31 -23.15 -14.96 -2.39
CA LEU A 31 -24.43 -14.90 -3.10
C LEU A 31 -25.53 -15.49 -2.21
N PRO A 32 -26.76 -14.92 -2.23
CA PRO A 32 -27.91 -15.52 -1.55
C PRO A 32 -28.30 -16.84 -2.19
N ASP A 33 -28.81 -17.75 -1.37
CA ASP A 33 -29.26 -19.11 -1.69
C ASP A 33 -30.11 -19.18 -2.97
N PRO A 34 -29.90 -20.17 -3.87
CA PRO A 34 -30.50 -20.17 -5.18
C PRO A 34 -31.96 -20.57 -5.17
N THR A 35 -32.82 -19.69 -5.68
CA THR A 35 -34.07 -20.09 -6.33
C THR A 35 -33.72 -20.67 -7.71
N PRO A 36 -34.36 -21.79 -8.18
CA PRO A 36 -33.83 -22.58 -9.27
C PRO A 36 -33.93 -21.93 -10.65
N THR A 37 -32.79 -21.84 -11.29
CA THR A 37 -32.47 -21.87 -12.74
C THR A 37 -33.01 -20.78 -13.66
N PRO A 38 -32.16 -20.06 -14.45
CA PRO A 38 -31.53 -20.66 -15.63
C PRO A 38 -30.03 -20.30 -15.83
N ALA A 39 -29.36 -21.20 -16.57
CA ALA A 39 -28.08 -21.04 -17.27
C ALA A 39 -26.88 -20.51 -16.49
N ALA A 40 -25.82 -21.32 -16.48
CA ALA A 40 -24.48 -21.01 -15.98
C ALA A 40 -24.08 -19.56 -16.28
N THR A 41 -24.13 -18.70 -15.26
CA THR A 41 -23.39 -17.45 -15.28
C THR A 41 -21.94 -17.84 -15.10
N GLU A 42 -21.13 -17.58 -16.12
CA GLU A 42 -19.67 -17.69 -16.02
C GLU A 42 -19.26 -17.00 -14.73
N SER A 43 -18.58 -17.73 -13.84
CA SER A 43 -17.91 -17.14 -12.67
C SER A 43 -16.90 -16.16 -13.23
N GLY A 44 -17.22 -14.87 -13.23
CA GLY A 44 -16.39 -13.85 -13.81
C GLY A 44 -15.03 -13.87 -13.10
N THR A 45 -13.97 -14.18 -13.84
CA THR A 45 -12.60 -14.11 -13.33
C THR A 45 -12.33 -12.70 -12.87
N VAL A 46 -11.93 -12.52 -11.61
CA VAL A 46 -11.51 -11.21 -11.10
C VAL A 46 -10.22 -10.83 -11.84
N THR A 47 -10.19 -9.68 -12.51
CA THR A 47 -9.01 -9.21 -13.23
C THR A 47 -8.07 -8.41 -12.32
N ALA A 48 -6.79 -8.29 -12.68
CA ALA A 48 -5.84 -7.46 -11.94
C ALA A 48 -6.33 -6.00 -11.82
N GLY A 49 -6.95 -5.45 -12.87
CA GLY A 49 -7.58 -4.13 -12.85
C GLY A 49 -8.69 -4.02 -11.79
N MET A 50 -9.54 -5.04 -11.63
CA MET A 50 -10.57 -5.04 -10.58
C MET A 50 -9.96 -5.07 -9.18
N VAL A 51 -8.84 -5.79 -8.98
CA VAL A 51 -8.11 -5.78 -7.70
C VAL A 51 -7.53 -4.38 -7.45
N ALA A 52 -6.91 -3.77 -8.45
CA ALA A 52 -6.38 -2.40 -8.36
C ALA A 52 -7.48 -1.39 -7.98
N ASP A 53 -8.66 -1.47 -8.60
CA ASP A 53 -9.81 -0.62 -8.27
C ASP A 53 -10.30 -0.83 -6.83
N MET A 54 -10.30 -2.07 -6.32
CA MET A 54 -10.64 -2.34 -4.92
C MET A 54 -9.64 -1.69 -3.96
N VAL A 55 -8.34 -1.78 -4.25
CA VAL A 55 -7.27 -1.14 -3.46
C VAL A 55 -7.45 0.38 -3.48
N ASP A 56 -7.66 0.98 -4.65
CA ASP A 56 -7.85 2.41 -4.81
C ASP A 56 -9.08 2.91 -4.02
N ASN A 57 -10.19 2.18 -4.08
CA ASN A 57 -11.38 2.49 -3.29
C ASN A 57 -11.14 2.42 -1.79
N ALA A 58 -10.33 1.46 -1.31
CA ALA A 58 -9.94 1.36 0.09
C ALA A 58 -9.04 2.54 0.52
N PHE A 59 -8.11 2.96 -0.34
CA PHE A 59 -7.26 4.12 -0.09
C PHE A 59 -8.06 5.40 0.03
N ARG A 60 -8.98 5.68 -0.90
CA ARG A 60 -9.86 6.86 -0.86
C ARG A 60 -10.62 7.01 0.44
N GLN A 61 -10.94 5.93 1.11
CA GLN A 61 -11.73 5.97 2.34
C GLN A 61 -10.91 6.20 3.60
N LYS A 62 -9.65 5.72 3.65
CA LYS A 62 -8.93 5.56 4.93
C LYS A 62 -7.45 5.88 4.89
N PHE A 63 -6.85 6.05 3.71
CA PHE A 63 -5.42 6.29 3.62
C PHE A 63 -5.10 7.74 3.98
N GLN A 64 -4.11 7.95 4.85
CA GLN A 64 -3.78 9.28 5.38
C GLN A 64 -2.79 10.05 4.53
N TYR A 65 -2.16 9.39 3.55
CA TYR A 65 -1.25 10.02 2.60
C TYR A 65 -2.00 10.42 1.34
N SER A 66 -1.52 11.47 0.67
CA SER A 66 -1.86 11.67 -0.74
C SER A 66 -1.19 10.57 -1.55
N TYR A 67 -1.83 10.12 -2.64
CA TYR A 67 -1.30 9.01 -3.42
C TYR A 67 -1.72 9.10 -4.89
N GLU A 68 -0.95 8.38 -5.71
CA GLU A 68 -1.26 8.03 -7.10
C GLU A 68 -0.99 6.53 -7.28
N THR A 69 -1.80 5.86 -8.10
CA THR A 69 -1.64 4.44 -8.40
C THR A 69 -1.53 4.22 -9.90
N ASN A 70 -0.73 3.23 -10.28
CA ASN A 70 -0.59 2.80 -11.66
C ASN A 70 -0.43 1.28 -11.73
N LEU A 71 -1.33 0.62 -12.46
CA LEU A 71 -1.21 -0.80 -12.81
C LEU A 71 -0.60 -0.92 -14.21
N ASP A 72 0.56 -1.54 -14.27
CA ASP A 72 1.26 -1.92 -15.50
C ASP A 72 1.24 -3.46 -15.61
N GLU A 73 0.18 -3.97 -16.22
CA GLU A 73 -0.01 -5.42 -16.38
C GLU A 73 1.08 -6.05 -17.27
N GLU A 74 1.60 -5.31 -18.27
CA GLU A 74 2.64 -5.79 -19.15
C GLU A 74 3.97 -5.98 -18.40
N ALA A 75 4.30 -5.03 -17.52
CA ALA A 75 5.48 -5.12 -16.67
C ALA A 75 5.26 -5.94 -15.39
N GLY A 76 4.03 -6.43 -15.13
CA GLY A 76 3.69 -7.16 -13.93
C GLY A 76 3.85 -6.33 -12.66
N ARG A 77 3.43 -5.04 -12.66
CA ARG A 77 3.65 -4.14 -11.53
C ARG A 77 2.41 -3.31 -11.18
N TYR A 78 2.13 -3.20 -9.89
CA TYR A 78 1.21 -2.23 -9.34
C TYR A 78 2.00 -1.23 -8.48
N VAL A 79 2.13 0.00 -8.98
CA VAL A 79 2.91 1.07 -8.33
C VAL A 79 1.98 1.98 -7.54
N VAL A 80 2.35 2.26 -6.30
CA VAL A 80 1.68 3.22 -5.40
C VAL A 80 2.69 4.29 -5.01
N ASP A 81 2.56 5.47 -5.58
CA ASP A 81 3.35 6.64 -5.18
C ASP A 81 2.58 7.40 -4.09
N ILE A 82 3.20 7.62 -2.95
CA ILE A 82 2.61 8.31 -1.80
C ILE A 82 3.44 9.52 -1.38
N TRP A 83 2.79 10.51 -0.75
CA TRP A 83 3.45 11.68 -0.18
C TRP A 83 2.63 12.30 0.93
N SER A 84 3.30 13.07 1.78
CA SER A 84 2.68 13.85 2.85
C SER A 84 3.35 15.21 2.95
N PRO A 85 2.60 16.32 3.13
CA PRO A 85 3.18 17.65 3.33
C PRO A 85 4.16 17.75 4.51
N GLU A 86 4.09 16.78 5.44
CA GLU A 86 4.94 16.74 6.63
C GLU A 86 6.28 16.02 6.39
N ILE A 87 6.42 15.27 5.28
CA ILE A 87 7.60 14.45 4.96
C ILE A 87 8.32 15.10 3.77
N THR A 88 9.02 16.19 4.05
CA THR A 88 9.84 16.92 3.08
C THR A 88 11.30 16.49 3.15
N SER A 89 12.09 16.84 2.11
CA SER A 89 13.54 16.61 2.13
C SER A 89 14.21 17.19 3.38
N GLU A 90 13.80 18.37 3.84
CA GLU A 90 14.34 18.98 5.07
C GLU A 90 13.98 18.15 6.33
N ALA A 91 12.75 17.63 6.42
CA ALA A 91 12.32 16.79 7.54
C ALA A 91 13.10 15.47 7.58
N VAL A 92 13.33 14.88 6.41
CA VAL A 92 14.11 13.63 6.25
C VAL A 92 15.57 13.86 6.66
N GLU A 93 16.22 14.93 6.19
CA GLU A 93 17.60 15.24 6.57
C GLU A 93 17.73 15.49 8.08
N ARG A 94 16.81 16.23 8.70
CA ARG A 94 16.79 16.41 10.17
C ARG A 94 16.65 15.09 10.91
N THR A 95 15.89 14.14 10.39
CA THR A 95 15.75 12.80 10.99
C THR A 95 17.08 12.05 10.94
N LYS A 96 17.78 12.08 9.80
CA LYS A 96 19.13 11.49 9.64
C LYS A 96 20.14 12.11 10.60
N GLU A 97 20.22 13.46 10.63
CA GLU A 97 21.16 14.19 11.47
C GLU A 97 20.93 13.95 12.96
N SER A 98 19.68 13.82 13.39
CA SER A 98 19.33 13.58 14.79
C SER A 98 19.70 12.17 15.27
N GLY A 99 19.84 11.21 14.36
CA GLY A 99 20.00 9.79 14.67
C GLY A 99 18.79 9.14 15.35
N ASN A 100 17.67 9.88 15.50
CA ASN A 100 16.45 9.35 16.12
C ASN A 100 15.47 8.90 15.02
N THR A 101 15.63 7.67 14.58
CA THR A 101 14.87 7.08 13.48
C THR A 101 13.56 6.41 13.91
N ALA A 102 13.26 6.33 15.21
CA ALA A 102 12.14 5.52 15.71
C ALA A 102 10.77 5.83 15.06
N ILE A 103 10.49 7.10 14.76
CA ILE A 103 9.23 7.48 14.07
C ILE A 103 9.26 7.03 12.61
N TRP A 104 10.41 7.19 11.96
CA TRP A 104 10.63 6.73 10.59
C TRP A 104 10.49 5.21 10.50
N ASP A 105 11.16 4.46 11.38
CA ASP A 105 11.14 3.00 11.39
C ASP A 105 9.72 2.45 11.60
N ASN A 106 8.92 3.08 12.48
CA ASN A 106 7.52 2.72 12.65
C ASN A 106 6.70 2.98 11.38
N MET A 107 6.91 4.12 10.71
CA MET A 107 6.26 4.42 9.43
C MET A 107 6.65 3.41 8.36
N VAL A 108 7.93 3.08 8.21
CA VAL A 108 8.40 2.05 7.27
C VAL A 108 7.75 0.70 7.54
N SER A 109 7.63 0.31 8.82
CA SER A 109 6.95 -0.93 9.21
C SER A 109 5.47 -0.92 8.81
N ASP A 110 4.75 0.19 9.04
CA ASP A 110 3.33 0.32 8.71
C ASP A 110 3.12 0.31 7.18
N LEU A 111 3.96 1.00 6.42
CA LEU A 111 3.92 0.99 4.96
C LEU A 111 4.25 -0.40 4.39
N THR A 112 5.22 -1.09 4.98
CA THR A 112 5.55 -2.48 4.61
C THR A 112 4.36 -3.41 4.82
N SER A 113 3.66 -3.28 5.95
CA SER A 113 2.44 -4.05 6.22
C SER A 113 1.33 -3.73 5.22
N THR A 114 1.22 -2.48 4.79
CA THR A 114 0.28 -2.05 3.75
C THR A 114 0.61 -2.68 2.40
N VAL A 115 1.88 -2.66 1.98
CA VAL A 115 2.34 -3.32 0.73
C VAL A 115 2.03 -4.80 0.76
N ASN A 116 2.31 -5.49 1.87
CA ASN A 116 2.00 -6.92 2.02
C ASN A 116 0.50 -7.20 1.90
N THR A 117 -0.34 -6.33 2.46
CA THR A 117 -1.80 -6.47 2.37
C THR A 117 -2.29 -6.33 0.93
N ILE A 118 -1.75 -5.37 0.17
CA ILE A 118 -2.08 -5.19 -1.25
C ILE A 118 -1.55 -6.38 -2.06
N GLN A 119 -0.32 -6.82 -1.82
CA GLN A 119 0.26 -7.98 -2.50
C GLN A 119 -0.59 -9.24 -2.29
N ASN A 120 -1.04 -9.47 -1.06
CA ASN A 120 -1.95 -10.58 -0.77
C ASN A 120 -3.28 -10.45 -1.52
N ALA A 121 -3.82 -9.24 -1.67
CA ALA A 121 -5.04 -9.05 -2.45
C ALA A 121 -4.89 -9.45 -3.92
N PHE A 122 -3.73 -9.20 -4.54
CA PHE A 122 -3.42 -9.69 -5.88
C PHE A 122 -3.24 -11.21 -5.89
N ASN A 123 -2.44 -11.77 -4.97
CA ASN A 123 -2.17 -13.21 -4.90
C ASN A 123 -3.45 -14.03 -4.66
N ASP A 124 -4.33 -13.58 -3.75
CA ASP A 124 -5.59 -14.28 -3.41
C ASP A 124 -6.58 -14.28 -4.59
N ASN A 125 -6.38 -13.42 -5.58
CA ASN A 125 -7.15 -13.37 -6.81
C ASN A 125 -6.41 -13.98 -8.02
N ASN A 126 -5.35 -14.74 -7.80
CA ASN A 126 -4.52 -15.43 -8.80
C ASN A 126 -3.76 -14.46 -9.72
N HIS A 127 -3.27 -13.36 -9.18
CA HIS A 127 -2.40 -12.38 -9.84
C HIS A 127 -1.06 -12.26 -9.12
N ASP A 128 -0.44 -13.41 -8.83
CA ASP A 128 0.88 -13.51 -8.18
C ASP A 128 2.03 -13.04 -9.08
N GLU A 129 1.77 -12.84 -10.38
CA GLU A 129 2.68 -12.18 -11.31
C GLU A 129 2.80 -10.67 -11.08
N ILE A 130 1.83 -10.04 -10.38
CA ILE A 130 1.85 -8.61 -10.11
C ILE A 130 2.66 -8.33 -8.86
N VAL A 131 3.73 -7.57 -9.01
CA VAL A 131 4.56 -7.09 -7.89
C VAL A 131 4.08 -5.71 -7.44
N VAL A 132 3.75 -5.59 -6.16
CA VAL A 132 3.37 -4.31 -5.57
C VAL A 132 4.61 -3.53 -5.17
N VAL A 133 4.72 -2.30 -5.66
CA VAL A 133 5.79 -1.35 -5.34
C VAL A 133 5.19 -0.10 -4.75
N MET A 134 5.65 0.32 -3.58
CA MET A 134 5.25 1.58 -2.96
C MET A 134 6.45 2.51 -2.80
N ASN A 135 6.31 3.74 -3.29
CA ASN A 135 7.33 4.78 -3.17
C ASN A 135 6.82 5.92 -2.29
N LEU A 136 7.58 6.31 -1.28
CA LEU A 136 7.38 7.56 -0.55
C LEU A 136 8.19 8.66 -1.23
N ARG A 137 7.50 9.68 -1.73
CA ARG A 137 8.09 10.77 -2.50
C ARG A 137 8.07 12.10 -1.74
N ASP A 138 8.99 12.98 -2.11
CA ASP A 138 8.96 14.37 -1.63
C ASP A 138 7.70 15.09 -2.15
N PRO A 139 6.91 15.75 -1.29
CA PRO A 139 5.71 16.49 -1.71
C PRO A 139 6.05 17.69 -2.62
N ASP A 140 7.23 18.29 -2.48
CA ASP A 140 7.67 19.46 -3.22
C ASP A 140 8.39 19.10 -4.53
N ASN A 141 9.00 17.91 -4.58
CA ASN A 141 9.67 17.38 -5.78
C ASN A 141 9.45 15.86 -5.92
N ARG A 142 8.45 15.47 -6.71
CA ARG A 142 8.04 14.06 -6.88
C ARG A 142 9.09 13.17 -7.52
N ASP A 143 10.14 13.72 -8.12
CA ASP A 143 11.26 12.93 -8.66
C ASP A 143 12.18 12.40 -7.55
N VAL A 144 12.10 13.00 -6.35
CA VAL A 144 12.84 12.55 -5.17
C VAL A 144 12.06 11.46 -4.45
N ILE A 145 12.69 10.29 -4.29
CA ILE A 145 12.16 9.16 -3.56
C ILE A 145 12.94 9.03 -2.24
N PHE A 146 12.22 8.93 -1.13
CA PHE A 146 12.80 8.71 0.19
C PHE A 146 12.82 7.23 0.60
N LEU A 147 11.82 6.47 0.14
CA LEU A 147 11.63 5.06 0.47
C LEU A 147 10.99 4.34 -0.70
N THR A 148 11.49 3.13 -1.02
CA THR A 148 10.81 2.18 -1.91
C THR A 148 10.65 0.85 -1.19
N ILE A 149 9.43 0.34 -1.16
CA ILE A 149 9.08 -0.98 -0.63
C ILE A 149 8.56 -1.82 -1.79
N ALA A 150 9.12 -3.00 -1.97
CA ALA A 150 8.65 -3.98 -2.94
C ALA A 150 8.65 -5.38 -2.31
N ASN A 151 7.64 -6.19 -2.58
CA ASN A 151 7.50 -7.53 -1.99
C ASN A 151 7.68 -7.54 -0.46
N GLY A 152 7.18 -6.53 0.24
CA GLY A 152 7.30 -6.42 1.68
C GLY A 152 8.71 -6.16 2.22
N VAL A 153 9.63 -5.69 1.37
CA VAL A 153 11.00 -5.36 1.75
C VAL A 153 11.32 -3.93 1.33
N ALA A 154 11.92 -3.15 2.24
CA ALA A 154 12.47 -1.85 1.89
C ALA A 154 13.72 -2.07 1.02
N GLY A 155 13.59 -1.80 -0.28
CA GLY A 155 14.68 -1.88 -1.25
C GLY A 155 15.53 -0.61 -1.32
N TYR A 156 14.94 0.52 -0.96
CA TYR A 156 15.59 1.82 -0.80
C TYR A 156 15.04 2.53 0.43
N ASP A 157 15.90 3.06 1.27
CA ASP A 157 15.55 3.84 2.46
C ASP A 157 16.67 4.86 2.74
N VAL A 158 16.39 6.12 2.46
CA VAL A 158 17.38 7.21 2.57
C VAL A 158 17.79 7.48 4.02
N VAL A 159 16.91 7.23 5.00
CA VAL A 159 17.20 7.47 6.42
C VAL A 159 18.11 6.38 6.98
N ASN A 160 17.82 5.12 6.67
CA ASN A 160 18.57 3.97 7.17
C ASN A 160 19.74 3.55 6.25
N GLY A 161 19.94 4.28 5.13
CA GLY A 161 21.06 4.01 4.22
C GLY A 161 20.92 2.68 3.46
N VAL A 162 19.70 2.20 3.24
CA VAL A 162 19.43 0.99 2.44
C VAL A 162 19.36 1.37 0.98
N ASP A 163 20.14 0.71 0.13
CA ASP A 163 20.06 0.81 -1.33
C ASP A 163 20.35 -0.56 -1.94
N LEU A 164 19.28 -1.33 -2.18
CA LEU A 164 19.34 -2.65 -2.82
C LEU A 164 19.02 -2.57 -4.32
N LEU A 165 18.58 -1.39 -4.81
CA LEU A 165 18.18 -1.21 -6.19
C LEU A 165 19.38 -1.00 -7.12
N ASN A 166 20.52 -0.57 -6.59
CA ASN A 166 21.76 -0.25 -7.31
C ASN A 166 22.90 -1.25 -7.05
N LYS A 167 22.59 -2.51 -6.66
CA LYS A 167 23.57 -3.56 -6.44
C LYS A 167 23.66 -4.55 -7.59
#